data_8fca8fb87eed7834bc5e00d8fc5ad1ea
#
_entry.id   8fca8fb87eed7834bc5e00d8fc5ad1ea
#
_cell.length_a   1.000
_cell.length_b   1.000
_cell.length_c   1.000
_cell.angle_alpha   90.00
_cell.angle_beta   90.00
_cell.angle_gamma   90.00
#
_symmetry.space_group_name_H-M   'P 1'
#
loop_
_entity.id
_entity.type
_entity.pdbx_description
1 polymer ?
#
loop_
_entity_poly.entity_id
_entity_poly.type
_entity_poly.pdbx_seq_one_letter_code
_entity_poly.pdbx_strand_id
1 'polypeptide(L)'
;SGRTTSYLIGMMARQLRLTLLTKELKRQGLNAEEIGRRLSLSGYPLQKTLEQEPRFTFPRLVSIHQRLLEADLSLKTRPLDEELTLDMLVAELASRA
;
A
#
# COMPACT_ATOMS: atom_id res chain seq x y z
N SER A 1 -10.08 -12.79 -10.22
CA SER A 1 -10.58 -13.40 -9.00
C SER A 1 -10.14 -12.62 -7.76
N GLY A 2 -10.84 -12.81 -6.65
CA GLY A 2 -10.51 -12.16 -5.38
C GLY A 2 -9.12 -12.51 -4.87
N ARG A 3 -8.61 -13.70 -5.16
CA ARG A 3 -7.26 -14.13 -4.79
C ARG A 3 -6.18 -13.34 -5.51
N THR A 4 -6.35 -13.14 -6.82
CA THR A 4 -5.39 -12.38 -7.62
C THR A 4 -5.37 -10.92 -7.18
N THR A 5 -6.52 -10.32 -6.95
CA THR A 5 -6.62 -8.93 -6.48
C THR A 5 -5.98 -8.76 -5.10
N SER A 6 -6.26 -9.69 -4.18
CA SER A 6 -5.67 -9.67 -2.84
C SER A 6 -4.15 -9.81 -2.89
N TYR A 7 -3.63 -10.67 -3.76
CA TYR A 7 -2.20 -10.84 -3.96
C TYR A 7 -1.56 -9.55 -4.47
N LEU A 8 -2.17 -8.91 -5.46
CA LEU A 8 -1.66 -7.65 -6.02
C LEU A 8 -1.66 -6.54 -4.97
N ILE A 9 -2.71 -6.43 -4.18
CA ILE A 9 -2.76 -5.45 -3.08
C ILE A 9 -1.63 -5.71 -2.09
N GLY A 10 -1.39 -6.97 -1.74
CA GLY A 10 -0.29 -7.35 -0.85
C GLY A 10 1.08 -6.94 -1.39
N MET A 11 1.30 -7.16 -2.70
CA MET A 11 2.54 -6.75 -3.35
C MET A 11 2.71 -5.23 -3.37
N MET A 12 1.64 -4.51 -3.66
CA MET A 12 1.66 -3.04 -3.66
C MET A 12 1.93 -2.50 -2.26
N ALA A 13 1.30 -3.08 -1.25
CA ALA A 13 1.51 -2.68 0.15
C ALA A 13 2.96 -2.93 0.58
N ARG A 14 3.55 -4.05 0.16
CA ARG A 14 4.96 -4.34 0.43
C ARG A 14 5.88 -3.31 -0.21
N GLN A 15 5.65 -3.01 -1.48
CA GLN A 15 6.47 -2.03 -2.20
C GLN A 15 6.32 -0.63 -1.59
N LEU A 16 5.12 -0.29 -1.17
CA LEU A 16 4.85 0.96 -0.47
C LEU A 16 5.66 1.06 0.83
N ARG A 17 5.66 0.01 1.63
CA ARG A 17 6.44 -0.02 2.88
C ARG A 17 7.93 0.14 2.61
N LEU A 18 8.44 -0.55 1.59
CA LEU A 18 9.85 -0.43 1.20
C LEU A 18 10.20 1.00 0.78
N THR A 19 9.30 1.66 0.06
CA THR A 19 9.48 3.05 -0.36
C THR A 19 9.49 4.00 0.84
N LEU A 20 8.56 3.82 1.78
CA LEU A 20 8.50 4.61 3.00
C LEU A 20 9.75 4.42 3.87
N LEU A 21 10.19 3.18 4.05
CA LEU A 21 11.39 2.87 4.81
C LEU A 21 12.63 3.46 4.13
N THR A 22 12.71 3.39 2.82
CA THR A 22 13.80 3.99 2.05
C THR A 22 13.88 5.50 2.30
N LYS A 23 12.72 6.18 2.26
CA LYS A 23 12.65 7.61 2.55
C LYS A 23 13.22 7.93 3.93
N GLU A 24 12.81 7.17 4.92
CA GLU A 24 13.25 7.39 6.31
C GLU A 24 14.75 7.10 6.46
N LEU A 25 15.25 6.03 5.86
CA LEU A 25 16.67 5.69 5.95
C LEU A 25 17.53 6.72 5.23
N LYS A 26 17.07 7.25 4.10
CA LYS A 26 17.75 8.37 3.42
C LYS A 26 17.77 9.61 4.29
N ARG A 27 16.67 9.91 4.96
CA ARG A 27 16.58 11.04 5.89
C ARG A 27 17.61 10.91 7.01
N GLN A 28 17.87 9.68 7.46
CA GLN A 28 18.88 9.39 8.48
C GLN A 28 20.31 9.43 7.95
N GLY A 29 20.48 9.62 6.65
CA GLY A 29 21.80 9.75 6.03
C GLY A 29 22.42 8.45 5.55
N LEU A 30 21.66 7.35 5.52
CA LEU A 30 22.18 6.07 5.02
C LEU A 30 22.37 6.13 3.49
N ASN A 31 23.43 5.47 3.02
CA ASN A 31 23.67 5.34 1.59
C ASN A 31 22.92 4.12 1.01
N ALA A 32 22.99 3.95 -0.31
CA ALA A 32 22.26 2.89 -1.02
C ALA A 32 22.60 1.49 -0.50
N GLU A 33 23.87 1.22 -0.24
CA GLU A 33 24.31 -0.08 0.26
C GLU A 33 23.76 -0.37 1.66
N GLU A 34 23.82 0.62 2.54
CA GLU A 34 23.27 0.50 3.90
C GLU A 34 21.75 0.29 3.88
N ILE A 35 21.05 1.02 3.02
CA ILE A 35 19.61 0.85 2.83
C ILE A 35 19.30 -0.56 2.36
N GLY A 36 20.03 -1.07 1.38
CA GLY A 36 19.87 -2.43 0.89
C GLY A 36 20.01 -3.47 1.99
N ARG A 37 21.01 -3.32 2.85
CA ARG A 37 21.21 -4.23 3.98
C ARG A 37 20.06 -4.17 4.98
N ARG A 38 19.60 -2.95 5.30
CA ARG A 38 18.48 -2.76 6.25
C ARG A 38 17.19 -3.35 5.73
N LEU A 39 16.93 -3.22 4.43
CA LEU A 39 15.70 -3.71 3.81
C LEU A 39 15.81 -5.16 3.31
N SER A 40 16.99 -5.76 3.43
CA SER A 40 17.28 -7.08 2.84
C SER A 40 17.00 -7.10 1.33
N LEU A 41 17.38 -6.03 0.66
CA LEU A 41 17.27 -5.88 -0.79
C LEU A 41 18.62 -5.76 -1.43
N SER A 42 18.78 -6.35 -2.60
CA SER A 42 20.00 -6.23 -3.40
C SER A 42 19.64 -6.24 -4.89
N GLY A 43 20.60 -5.86 -5.74
CA GLY A 43 20.44 -5.92 -7.18
C GLY A 43 19.27 -5.08 -7.69
N TYR A 44 18.54 -5.62 -8.65
CA TYR A 44 17.47 -4.89 -9.34
C TYR A 44 16.35 -4.41 -8.42
N PRO A 45 15.83 -5.23 -7.47
CA PRO A 45 14.79 -4.73 -6.55
C PRO A 45 15.22 -3.52 -5.73
N LEU A 46 16.46 -3.49 -5.26
CA LEU A 46 17.00 -2.34 -4.54
C LEU A 46 17.09 -1.12 -5.45
N GLN A 47 17.67 -1.29 -6.62
CA GLN A 47 17.82 -0.22 -7.59
C GLN A 47 16.46 0.38 -7.95
N LYS A 48 15.47 -0.47 -8.21
CA LYS A 48 14.12 -0.02 -8.55
C LYS A 48 13.48 0.78 -7.43
N THR A 49 13.62 0.32 -6.19
CA THR A 49 13.08 1.03 -5.02
C THR A 49 13.74 2.40 -4.84
N LEU A 50 15.07 2.46 -5.00
CA LEU A 50 15.81 3.72 -4.91
C LEU A 50 15.42 4.70 -6.01
N GLU A 51 15.18 4.23 -7.23
CA GLU A 51 14.74 5.06 -8.35
C GLU A 51 13.34 5.61 -8.15
N GLN A 52 12.43 4.81 -7.60
CA GLN A 52 11.04 5.20 -7.43
C GLN A 52 10.80 6.11 -6.23
N GLU A 53 11.59 5.94 -5.16
CA GLU A 53 11.35 6.66 -3.90
C GLU A 53 11.27 8.18 -4.08
N PRO A 54 12.18 8.85 -4.81
CA PRO A 54 12.12 10.32 -4.94
C PRO A 54 10.88 10.85 -5.65
N ARG A 55 10.16 9.99 -6.38
CA ARG A 55 8.96 10.37 -7.13
C ARG A 55 7.74 10.56 -6.24
N PHE A 56 7.82 10.10 -4.99
CA PHE A 56 6.68 10.12 -4.07
C PHE A 56 7.00 10.96 -2.84
N THR A 57 6.11 11.88 -2.51
CA THR A 57 6.20 12.59 -1.24
C THR A 57 5.68 11.70 -0.11
N PHE A 58 6.08 11.97 1.11
CA PHE A 58 5.57 11.24 2.27
C PHE A 58 4.04 11.30 2.39
N PRO A 59 3.40 12.50 2.27
CA PRO A 59 1.93 12.55 2.30
C PRO A 59 1.27 11.72 1.21
N ARG A 60 1.87 11.66 0.00
CA ARG A 60 1.33 10.85 -1.09
C ARG A 60 1.39 9.36 -0.75
N LEU A 61 2.49 8.92 -0.16
CA LEU A 61 2.64 7.52 0.26
C LEU A 61 1.65 7.14 1.35
N VAL A 62 1.40 8.03 2.31
CA VAL A 62 0.38 7.82 3.34
C VAL A 62 -1.01 7.69 2.71
N SER A 63 -1.33 8.55 1.76
CA SER A 63 -2.61 8.51 1.04
C SER A 63 -2.79 7.19 0.29
N ILE A 64 -1.75 6.72 -0.40
CA ILE A 64 -1.79 5.45 -1.12
C ILE A 64 -1.98 4.29 -0.12
N HIS A 65 -1.29 4.32 1.02
CA HIS A 65 -1.42 3.30 2.05
C HIS A 65 -2.86 3.20 2.55
N GLN A 66 -3.50 4.33 2.82
CA GLN A 66 -4.89 4.36 3.26
C GLN A 66 -5.82 3.74 2.22
N ARG A 67 -5.62 4.04 0.94
CA ARG A 67 -6.41 3.46 -0.14
C ARG A 67 -6.22 1.95 -0.27
N LEU A 68 -4.99 1.48 -0.08
CA LEU A 68 -4.72 0.04 -0.11
C LEU A 68 -5.39 -0.68 1.07
N LEU A 69 -5.39 -0.07 2.26
CA LEU A 69 -6.09 -0.61 3.42
C LEU A 69 -7.59 -0.71 3.18
N GLU A 70 -8.18 0.34 2.61
CA GLU A 70 -9.60 0.36 2.29
C GLU A 70 -9.95 -0.73 1.27
N ALA A 71 -9.14 -0.88 0.22
CA ALA A 71 -9.35 -1.90 -0.79
C ALA A 71 -9.22 -3.30 -0.22
N ASP A 72 -8.21 -3.54 0.62
CA ASP A 72 -7.99 -4.82 1.26
C ASP A 72 -9.17 -5.19 2.17
N LEU A 73 -9.63 -4.24 2.97
CA LEU A 73 -10.77 -4.43 3.85
C LEU A 73 -12.05 -4.73 3.05
N SER A 74 -12.27 -4.00 1.97
CA SER A 74 -13.42 -4.22 1.08
C SER A 74 -13.43 -5.64 0.52
N LEU A 75 -12.27 -6.16 0.10
CA LEU A 75 -12.15 -7.53 -0.40
C LEU A 75 -12.42 -8.58 0.67
N LYS A 76 -11.98 -8.32 1.90
CA LYS A 76 -12.15 -9.25 3.01
C LYS A 76 -13.59 -9.31 3.52
N THR A 77 -14.30 -8.19 3.45
CA THR A 77 -15.69 -8.12 3.92
C THR A 77 -16.70 -8.51 2.86
N ARG A 78 -16.35 -8.32 1.58
CA ARG A 78 -17.25 -8.58 0.46
C ARG A 78 -17.78 -10.02 0.38
N PRO A 79 -16.94 -11.06 0.53
CA PRO A 79 -17.46 -12.43 0.49
C PRO A 79 -18.29 -12.80 1.70
N LEU A 80 -18.25 -12.03 2.79
CA LEU A 80 -18.96 -12.36 4.02
C LEU A 80 -20.45 -12.07 3.89
N ASP A 81 -20.81 -11.00 3.15
CA ASP A 81 -22.21 -10.68 2.98
C ASP A 81 -22.40 -9.54 1.96
N GLU A 82 -22.67 -9.94 0.71
CA GLU A 82 -23.00 -8.97 -0.35
C GLU A 82 -24.29 -8.22 -0.02
N GLU A 83 -25.23 -8.88 0.62
CA GLU A 83 -26.50 -8.31 1.02
C GLU A 83 -26.28 -7.22 2.07
N LEU A 84 -25.45 -7.50 3.09
CA LEU A 84 -25.12 -6.51 4.10
C LEU A 84 -24.41 -5.29 3.49
N THR A 85 -23.49 -5.52 2.54
CA THR A 85 -22.81 -4.44 1.85
C THR A 85 -23.80 -3.56 1.10
N LEU A 86 -24.76 -4.17 0.42
CA LEU A 86 -25.80 -3.44 -0.29
C LEU A 86 -26.67 -2.66 0.68
N ASP A 87 -27.07 -3.28 1.80
CA ASP A 87 -27.88 -2.62 2.82
C ASP A 87 -27.17 -1.41 3.42
N MET A 88 -25.87 -1.52 3.68
CA MET A 88 -25.07 -0.41 4.19
C MET A 88 -24.97 0.72 3.17
N LEU A 89 -24.82 0.40 1.89
CA LEU A 89 -24.79 1.39 0.83
C LEU A 89 -26.12 2.12 0.71
N VAL A 90 -27.23 1.39 0.76
CA VAL A 90 -28.58 1.97 0.71
C VAL A 90 -28.80 2.88 1.90
N ALA A 91 -28.39 2.46 3.10
CA ALA A 91 -28.51 3.27 4.31
C ALA A 91 -27.70 4.57 4.21
N GLU A 92 -26.51 4.49 3.66
CA GLU A 92 -25.64 5.66 3.45
C GLU A 92 -26.28 6.65 2.47
N LEU A 93 -26.80 6.14 1.36
CA LEU A 93 -27.47 6.99 0.35
C LEU A 93 -28.73 7.61 0.93
N ALA A 94 -29.51 6.85 1.73
CA ALA A 94 -30.73 7.37 2.37
C ALA A 94 -30.39 8.48 3.38
N SER A 95 -29.28 8.39 4.08
CA SER A 95 -28.87 9.41 5.06
C SER A 95 -28.42 10.72 4.40
N ARG A 96 -28.09 10.69 3.12
CA ARG A 96 -27.71 11.88 2.35
C ARG A 96 -28.89 12.61 1.74
N ALA A 97 -30.04 11.99 1.71
CA ALA A 97 -31.24 12.54 1.08
C ALA A 97 -31.89 13.67 1.90
#